data_ad62bd40fdb5d483bb0e246bd686f6db
#
_entry.id   ad62bd40fdb5d483bb0e246bd686f6db
#
_cell.length_a   1.000
_cell.length_b   1.000
_cell.length_c   1.000
_cell.angle_alpha   90.00
_cell.angle_beta   90.00
_cell.angle_gamma   90.00
#
_symmetry.space_group_name_H-M   'P 1'
#
loop_
_entity.id
_entity.type
_entity.pdbx_description
1 polymer ?
#
loop_
_entity_poly.entity_id
_entity_poly.type
_entity_poly.pdbx_seq_one_letter_code
_entity_poly.pdbx_strand_id
1 'polypeptide(L)'
;MPPLSRTRRSCSTTNMILCQFFLLALAYAQAPVVDLGYSSYEGSSLSNGVSQFLGMRYAAAPVGDLRFEAPQDPPFKRGIQKAKIHRPICIPVAKSPGTSIERTQSEDCLFMDIYTPTDAVTSGKKLPVYFFIQGGGFAELSNPNYNGTYLVEASGHNIVVVTFNYRVGPFGFLAGQEVEQGASLNNGLKDQRKALEWVQKYISKFGGDPKHVVIGGDSAGGASVTLQLSVYGGRNDGLFIGAAAESQSFATMLTVSESQFAYNKLAGNTGCNDSDNTLACLRSLNVNDLQAQNIKTPFPGATGDPLYLYGPTIDGDLVQDHTLKLFHQGKFIKVPVIFGDDTNEGTIFVPRNTSSVAEADVFIQNQFPTITKAQLDKFNSMYLTKDQTRTYPNAGPYWRPTSKGYGELRYICPGINMSSVYAAAGLPSWNYHYAVLDPSEEKAGTGTSHTVEVNAIWGPDGVSGVPPASYYTANAGIVPVMQGYWTSFVRSLNPNTHRYPSSPEWGIWGSGNDAYHRIFIRTNDTKMETVSRAQRKRCEYLLSIGEDLRQ
;
A
#
# COMPACT_ATOMS: atom_id res chain seq x y z
N MET A 1 -48.96 -64.58 54.46
CA MET A 1 -50.39 -64.85 54.36
C MET A 1 -51.17 -63.58 54.18
N PRO A 2 -52.20 -63.57 53.44
CA PRO A 2 -52.55 -63.95 52.09
C PRO A 2 -53.14 -62.75 51.29
N PRO A 3 -53.95 -62.99 50.27
CA PRO A 3 -53.51 -62.98 48.88
C PRO A 3 -54.36 -62.00 48.00
N LEU A 4 -53.95 -61.94 46.72
CA LEU A 4 -54.79 -61.77 45.50
C LEU A 4 -55.91 -60.73 45.41
N SER A 5 -55.85 -59.87 44.41
CA SER A 5 -56.84 -59.95 43.34
C SER A 5 -56.42 -59.24 42.07
N ARG A 6 -56.57 -59.94 40.97
CA ARG A 6 -56.52 -59.44 39.57
C ARG A 6 -57.77 -58.60 39.30
N THR A 7 -57.65 -57.48 38.60
CA THR A 7 -58.67 -57.07 37.64
C THR A 7 -58.04 -56.54 36.39
N ARG A 8 -58.30 -57.27 35.31
CA ARG A 8 -58.12 -56.79 33.91
C ARG A 8 -59.09 -55.62 33.67
N ARG A 9 -58.63 -54.57 33.02
CA ARG A 9 -59.51 -53.78 32.15
C ARG A 9 -58.76 -53.41 30.89
N SER A 10 -59.50 -53.62 29.83
CA SER A 10 -59.30 -53.62 28.41
C SER A 10 -58.77 -52.31 27.82
N CYS A 11 -58.05 -52.53 26.79
CA CYS A 11 -57.86 -51.82 25.54
C CYS A 11 -58.70 -50.55 25.33
N SER A 12 -58.01 -49.42 24.97
CA SER A 12 -58.48 -48.45 24.00
C SER A 12 -57.28 -47.73 23.38
N THR A 13 -57.04 -48.06 22.15
CA THR A 13 -56.58 -47.30 20.97
C THR A 13 -55.97 -45.89 21.12
N THR A 14 -54.81 -45.73 20.46
CA THR A 14 -54.35 -44.67 19.62
C THR A 14 -53.83 -43.41 20.30
N ASN A 15 -52.51 -43.27 20.39
CA ASN A 15 -51.78 -42.05 20.01
C ASN A 15 -50.33 -42.40 19.64
N MET A 16 -50.11 -42.57 18.33
CA MET A 16 -48.80 -42.62 17.70
C MET A 16 -48.22 -41.19 17.74
N ILE A 17 -47.42 -40.88 18.75
CA ILE A 17 -46.59 -39.65 18.75
C ILE A 17 -45.46 -39.94 17.78
N LEU A 18 -45.57 -39.31 16.57
CA LEU A 18 -44.50 -39.18 15.61
C LEU A 18 -43.41 -38.30 16.24
N CYS A 19 -42.35 -38.92 16.78
CA CYS A 19 -41.10 -38.22 17.06
C CYS A 19 -40.46 -37.88 15.71
N GLN A 20 -40.77 -36.68 15.17
CA GLN A 20 -39.98 -36.08 14.10
C GLN A 20 -38.63 -35.70 14.69
N PHE A 21 -37.64 -36.55 14.50
CA PHE A 21 -36.25 -36.14 14.60
C PHE A 21 -35.96 -35.12 13.51
N PHE A 22 -35.98 -33.83 13.87
CA PHE A 22 -35.32 -32.80 13.10
C PHE A 22 -33.83 -33.11 13.16
N LEU A 23 -33.33 -33.86 12.18
CA LEU A 23 -31.93 -33.83 11.80
C LEU A 23 -31.63 -32.44 11.30
N LEU A 24 -31.16 -31.55 12.18
CA LEU A 24 -30.40 -30.37 11.80
C LEU A 24 -29.14 -30.91 11.10
N ALA A 25 -29.23 -31.08 9.79
CA ALA A 25 -28.05 -31.20 8.95
C ALA A 25 -27.29 -29.90 9.11
N LEU A 26 -26.27 -29.91 9.95
CA LEU A 26 -25.20 -28.93 9.87
C LEU A 26 -24.63 -29.05 8.45
N ALA A 27 -25.16 -28.25 7.54
CA ALA A 27 -24.55 -28.06 6.24
C ALA A 27 -23.18 -27.42 6.53
N TYR A 28 -22.14 -28.25 6.63
CA TYR A 28 -20.79 -27.75 6.48
C TYR A 28 -20.75 -27.08 5.12
N ALA A 29 -20.69 -25.75 5.12
CA ALA A 29 -20.50 -25.00 3.89
C ALA A 29 -19.24 -25.57 3.22
N GLN A 30 -19.43 -26.21 2.06
CA GLN A 30 -18.31 -26.75 1.31
C GLN A 30 -17.33 -25.62 1.03
N ALA A 31 -16.04 -25.84 1.29
CA ALA A 31 -15.03 -24.85 1.03
C ALA A 31 -15.10 -24.40 -0.45
N PRO A 32 -15.12 -23.09 -0.73
CA PRO A 32 -15.31 -22.59 -2.10
C PRO A 32 -14.11 -22.99 -2.97
N VAL A 33 -14.39 -23.51 -4.17
CA VAL A 33 -13.37 -23.85 -5.16
C VAL A 33 -13.60 -23.02 -6.41
N VAL A 34 -12.54 -22.37 -6.88
CA VAL A 34 -12.55 -21.54 -8.10
C VAL A 34 -11.55 -22.11 -9.10
N ASP A 35 -12.01 -22.35 -10.33
CA ASP A 35 -11.17 -22.78 -11.46
C ASP A 35 -10.78 -21.57 -12.32
N LEU A 36 -9.47 -21.35 -12.44
CA LEU A 36 -8.86 -20.26 -13.22
C LEU A 36 -8.32 -20.74 -14.56
N GLY A 37 -8.49 -22.02 -14.90
CA GLY A 37 -7.96 -22.61 -16.11
C GLY A 37 -6.49 -23.03 -16.02
N TYR A 38 -5.62 -22.21 -15.46
CA TYR A 38 -4.23 -22.59 -15.22
C TYR A 38 -4.04 -23.34 -13.87
N SER A 39 -4.98 -23.17 -12.94
CA SER A 39 -5.03 -23.86 -11.66
C SER A 39 -6.41 -23.71 -11.02
N SER A 40 -6.82 -24.65 -10.18
CA SER A 40 -8.00 -24.53 -9.32
C SER A 40 -7.57 -24.26 -7.89
N TYR A 41 -8.30 -23.37 -7.18
CA TYR A 41 -7.97 -22.98 -5.81
C TYR A 41 -9.14 -23.22 -4.85
N GLU A 42 -8.86 -23.84 -3.72
CA GLU A 42 -9.80 -24.02 -2.61
C GLU A 42 -9.51 -22.99 -1.53
N GLY A 43 -10.46 -22.10 -1.29
CA GLY A 43 -10.42 -21.10 -0.23
C GLY A 43 -11.01 -21.55 1.10
N SER A 44 -11.31 -20.59 1.96
CA SER A 44 -11.99 -20.76 3.24
C SER A 44 -13.22 -19.87 3.30
N SER A 45 -14.34 -20.38 3.82
CA SER A 45 -15.51 -19.56 4.19
C SER A 45 -15.48 -19.27 5.68
N LEU A 46 -15.60 -18.01 6.05
CA LEU A 46 -15.64 -17.55 7.43
C LEU A 46 -17.10 -17.44 7.92
N SER A 47 -17.30 -17.47 9.23
CA SER A 47 -18.63 -17.37 9.85
C SER A 47 -19.34 -16.03 9.64
N ASN A 48 -18.58 -14.98 9.32
CA ASN A 48 -19.08 -13.64 9.02
C ASN A 48 -19.55 -13.44 7.56
N GLY A 49 -19.64 -14.50 6.76
CA GLY A 49 -20.10 -14.42 5.38
C GLY A 49 -19.06 -13.98 4.37
N VAL A 50 -17.79 -13.97 4.74
CA VAL A 50 -16.65 -13.68 3.84
C VAL A 50 -15.93 -14.97 3.48
N SER A 51 -15.57 -15.13 2.22
CA SER A 51 -14.64 -16.15 1.74
C SER A 51 -13.28 -15.56 1.46
N GLN A 52 -12.24 -16.30 1.84
CA GLN A 52 -10.84 -15.94 1.65
C GLN A 52 -10.16 -16.94 0.73
N PHE A 53 -9.36 -16.44 -0.21
CA PHE A 53 -8.45 -17.21 -1.03
C PHE A 53 -7.05 -16.62 -0.86
N LEU A 54 -6.23 -17.25 -0.01
CA LEU A 54 -4.94 -16.73 0.42
C LEU A 54 -3.77 -17.44 -0.28
N GLY A 55 -2.83 -16.65 -0.79
CA GLY A 55 -1.59 -17.14 -1.40
C GLY A 55 -1.77 -17.75 -2.79
N MET A 56 -2.67 -17.21 -3.61
CA MET A 56 -2.82 -17.63 -5.01
C MET A 56 -1.71 -17.03 -5.87
N ARG A 57 -1.18 -17.80 -6.80
CA ARG A 57 -0.14 -17.35 -7.70
C ARG A 57 -0.72 -16.52 -8.86
N TYR A 58 -0.28 -15.28 -9.03
CA TYR A 58 -0.69 -14.42 -10.15
C TYR A 58 0.36 -14.32 -11.26
N ALA A 59 1.61 -14.68 -10.97
CA ALA A 59 2.73 -14.71 -11.92
C ALA A 59 3.64 -15.92 -11.66
N ALA A 60 4.46 -16.30 -12.62
CA ALA A 60 5.50 -17.31 -12.45
C ALA A 60 6.49 -16.90 -11.35
N ALA A 61 7.13 -17.88 -10.70
CA ALA A 61 8.18 -17.62 -9.73
C ALA A 61 9.37 -16.89 -10.40
N PRO A 62 9.77 -15.70 -9.92
CA PRO A 62 10.85 -14.93 -10.53
C PRO A 62 12.24 -15.40 -10.05
N VAL A 63 12.54 -16.67 -10.26
CA VAL A 63 13.75 -17.35 -9.77
C VAL A 63 14.62 -17.85 -10.92
N GLY A 64 15.91 -18.05 -10.68
CA GLY A 64 16.85 -18.53 -11.69
C GLY A 64 16.92 -17.57 -12.87
N ASP A 65 16.68 -18.07 -14.09
CA ASP A 65 16.72 -17.26 -15.31
C ASP A 65 15.65 -16.14 -15.33
N LEU A 66 14.59 -16.25 -14.53
CA LEU A 66 13.57 -15.21 -14.38
C LEU A 66 13.90 -14.15 -13.31
N ARG A 67 15.01 -14.31 -12.58
CA ARG A 67 15.51 -13.25 -11.69
C ARG A 67 15.84 -12.01 -12.52
N PHE A 68 15.34 -10.84 -12.10
CA PHE A 68 15.43 -9.55 -12.77
C PHE A 68 14.66 -9.43 -14.10
N GLU A 69 13.86 -10.45 -14.48
CA GLU A 69 13.00 -10.38 -15.65
C GLU A 69 11.61 -9.85 -15.32
N ALA A 70 10.91 -9.35 -16.36
CA ALA A 70 9.50 -8.98 -16.24
C ALA A 70 8.63 -10.19 -15.80
N PRO A 71 7.55 -9.96 -15.04
CA PRO A 71 6.69 -11.04 -14.57
C PRO A 71 6.03 -11.76 -15.75
N GLN A 72 6.00 -13.09 -15.68
CA GLN A 72 5.37 -13.97 -16.68
C GLN A 72 4.08 -14.56 -16.15
N ASP A 73 3.24 -15.08 -17.05
CA ASP A 73 2.00 -15.77 -16.67
C ASP A 73 2.27 -16.95 -15.72
N PRO A 74 1.37 -17.19 -14.76
CA PRO A 74 1.52 -18.33 -13.86
C PRO A 74 1.49 -19.64 -14.63
N PRO A 75 2.36 -20.62 -14.29
CA PRO A 75 2.40 -21.90 -14.97
C PRO A 75 1.14 -22.73 -14.66
N PHE A 76 0.77 -23.59 -15.60
CA PHE A 76 -0.30 -24.55 -15.37
C PHE A 76 0.05 -25.50 -14.24
N LYS A 77 -0.88 -25.67 -13.29
CA LYS A 77 -0.73 -26.61 -12.18
C LYS A 77 -2.00 -27.47 -12.02
N ARG A 78 -1.86 -28.78 -12.25
CA ARG A 78 -2.95 -29.73 -12.16
C ARG A 78 -3.46 -29.87 -10.71
N GLY A 79 -4.77 -30.08 -10.56
CA GLY A 79 -5.43 -30.34 -9.28
C GLY A 79 -5.77 -29.10 -8.49
N ILE A 80 -6.42 -29.31 -7.35
CA ILE A 80 -6.87 -28.22 -6.48
C ILE A 80 -5.75 -27.80 -5.54
N GLN A 81 -5.35 -26.54 -5.61
CA GLN A 81 -4.38 -25.93 -4.72
C GLN A 81 -5.11 -25.37 -3.48
N LYS A 82 -4.53 -25.56 -2.30
CA LYS A 82 -5.07 -24.96 -1.06
C LYS A 82 -4.67 -23.48 -0.99
N ALA A 83 -5.67 -22.59 -1.02
CA ALA A 83 -5.51 -21.14 -0.89
C ALA A 83 -6.07 -20.69 0.48
N LYS A 84 -5.49 -21.19 1.58
CA LYS A 84 -5.99 -21.02 2.95
C LYS A 84 -5.00 -20.33 3.89
N ILE A 85 -3.78 -20.07 3.42
CA ILE A 85 -2.71 -19.43 4.18
C ILE A 85 -1.95 -18.48 3.28
N HIS A 86 -1.47 -17.38 3.83
CA HIS A 86 -0.55 -16.48 3.16
C HIS A 86 0.71 -17.22 2.71
N ARG A 87 1.27 -16.81 1.59
CA ARG A 87 2.55 -17.31 1.07
C ARG A 87 3.68 -16.36 1.45
N PRO A 88 4.94 -16.77 1.27
CA PRO A 88 6.08 -15.92 1.56
C PRO A 88 5.97 -14.56 0.86
N ILE A 89 6.41 -13.52 1.57
CA ILE A 89 6.59 -12.18 1.01
C ILE A 89 7.89 -12.08 0.22
N CYS A 90 8.01 -11.06 -0.62
CA CYS A 90 9.23 -10.78 -1.36
C CYS A 90 10.35 -10.36 -0.41
N ILE A 91 11.57 -10.73 -0.76
CA ILE A 91 12.78 -10.48 0.04
C ILE A 91 13.05 -8.97 0.11
N PRO A 92 13.12 -8.38 1.32
CA PRO A 92 13.39 -6.95 1.51
C PRO A 92 14.88 -6.63 1.35
N VAL A 93 15.21 -5.34 1.28
CA VAL A 93 16.59 -4.86 1.44
C VAL A 93 17.11 -5.24 2.82
N ALA A 94 18.32 -5.76 2.88
CA ALA A 94 18.94 -6.20 4.12
C ALA A 94 19.27 -5.00 5.03
N LYS A 95 19.10 -5.19 6.34
CA LYS A 95 19.43 -4.15 7.33
C LYS A 95 20.93 -3.97 7.54
N SER A 96 21.70 -5.03 7.29
CA SER A 96 23.16 -5.06 7.40
C SER A 96 23.74 -6.18 6.53
N PRO A 97 25.04 -6.13 6.19
CA PRO A 97 25.72 -7.23 5.50
C PRO A 97 25.56 -8.56 6.26
N GLY A 98 25.36 -9.64 5.52
CA GLY A 98 25.18 -10.98 6.08
C GLY A 98 23.77 -11.27 6.64
N THR A 99 22.80 -10.37 6.43
CA THR A 99 21.38 -10.64 6.79
C THR A 99 20.88 -11.84 6.00
N SER A 100 20.34 -12.84 6.70
CA SER A 100 19.73 -14.03 6.10
C SER A 100 18.25 -13.82 5.75
N ILE A 101 17.75 -14.61 4.81
CA ILE A 101 16.34 -14.64 4.43
C ILE A 101 15.54 -15.31 5.55
N GLU A 102 14.46 -14.66 5.99
CA GLU A 102 13.55 -15.21 7.01
C GLU A 102 12.63 -16.27 6.40
N ARG A 103 12.09 -17.16 7.24
CA ARG A 103 11.18 -18.23 6.80
C ARG A 103 9.90 -17.73 6.12
N THR A 104 9.52 -16.49 6.38
CA THR A 104 8.36 -15.80 5.79
C THR A 104 8.70 -15.09 4.48
N GLN A 105 9.94 -15.12 4.03
CA GLN A 105 10.45 -14.42 2.84
C GLN A 105 10.91 -15.42 1.79
N SER A 106 10.75 -15.09 0.53
CA SER A 106 11.23 -15.90 -0.60
C SER A 106 11.40 -15.04 -1.84
N GLU A 107 12.28 -15.46 -2.75
CA GLU A 107 12.30 -14.96 -4.11
C GLU A 107 11.03 -15.38 -4.88
N ASP A 108 10.50 -16.59 -4.61
CA ASP A 108 9.20 -17.04 -5.08
C ASP A 108 8.08 -16.43 -4.22
N CYS A 109 7.67 -15.19 -4.55
CA CYS A 109 6.81 -14.36 -3.73
C CYS A 109 5.61 -13.73 -4.45
N LEU A 110 5.43 -13.94 -5.75
CA LEU A 110 4.39 -13.28 -6.54
C LEU A 110 3.03 -13.97 -6.32
N PHE A 111 2.46 -13.69 -5.15
CA PHE A 111 1.18 -14.22 -4.68
C PHE A 111 0.21 -13.09 -4.35
N MET A 112 -1.09 -13.43 -4.41
CA MET A 112 -2.18 -12.54 -4.03
C MET A 112 -3.19 -13.23 -3.14
N ASP A 113 -3.95 -12.40 -2.41
CA ASP A 113 -5.04 -12.80 -1.55
C ASP A 113 -6.34 -12.12 -2.02
N ILE A 114 -7.45 -12.83 -1.97
CA ILE A 114 -8.78 -12.32 -2.32
C ILE A 114 -9.73 -12.53 -1.15
N TYR A 115 -10.46 -11.48 -0.82
CA TYR A 115 -11.52 -11.45 0.17
C TYR A 115 -12.82 -11.05 -0.53
N THR A 116 -13.84 -11.90 -0.45
CA THR A 116 -15.10 -11.71 -1.18
C THR A 116 -16.30 -12.18 -0.36
N PRO A 117 -17.48 -11.59 -0.52
CA PRO A 117 -18.68 -12.18 0.06
C PRO A 117 -18.87 -13.61 -0.39
N THR A 118 -19.16 -14.52 0.55
CA THR A 118 -19.24 -15.97 0.26
C THR A 118 -20.26 -16.29 -0.83
N ASP A 119 -21.40 -15.60 -0.84
CA ASP A 119 -22.44 -15.77 -1.85
C ASP A 119 -22.04 -15.23 -3.24
N ALA A 120 -21.10 -14.29 -3.32
CA ALA A 120 -20.67 -13.70 -4.57
C ALA A 120 -19.91 -14.70 -5.46
N VAL A 121 -19.21 -15.68 -4.86
CA VAL A 121 -18.46 -16.72 -5.59
C VAL A 121 -19.37 -17.58 -6.48
N THR A 122 -20.62 -17.78 -6.09
CA THR A 122 -21.56 -18.67 -6.79
C THR A 122 -22.75 -17.97 -7.44
N SER A 123 -23.05 -16.72 -7.05
CA SER A 123 -24.25 -16.00 -7.51
C SER A 123 -24.09 -15.25 -8.82
N GLY A 124 -22.85 -15.15 -9.35
CA GLY A 124 -22.57 -14.35 -10.54
C GLY A 124 -22.68 -12.84 -10.31
N LYS A 125 -22.64 -12.38 -9.06
CA LYS A 125 -22.52 -10.95 -8.71
C LYS A 125 -21.33 -10.32 -9.41
N LYS A 126 -21.42 -9.01 -9.63
CA LYS A 126 -20.35 -8.16 -10.17
C LYS A 126 -20.13 -7.02 -9.19
N LEU A 127 -19.31 -7.29 -8.18
CA LEU A 127 -19.03 -6.33 -7.11
C LEU A 127 -17.82 -5.47 -7.46
N PRO A 128 -17.81 -4.18 -7.10
CA PRO A 128 -16.63 -3.33 -7.15
C PRO A 128 -15.43 -3.98 -6.47
N VAL A 129 -14.24 -3.80 -7.04
CA VAL A 129 -12.99 -4.39 -6.57
C VAL A 129 -12.09 -3.30 -6.00
N TYR A 130 -11.63 -3.47 -4.77
CA TYR A 130 -10.56 -2.68 -4.19
C TYR A 130 -9.25 -3.45 -4.34
N PHE A 131 -8.35 -2.94 -5.16
CA PHE A 131 -7.03 -3.50 -5.41
C PHE A 131 -5.99 -2.67 -4.66
N PHE A 132 -5.39 -3.23 -3.63
CA PHE A 132 -4.53 -2.48 -2.72
C PHE A 132 -3.05 -2.80 -2.91
N ILE A 133 -2.25 -1.76 -3.04
CA ILE A 133 -0.79 -1.80 -3.20
C ILE A 133 -0.15 -1.35 -1.88
N GLN A 134 0.47 -2.26 -1.15
CA GLN A 134 1.09 -1.94 0.12
C GLN A 134 2.37 -1.11 -0.01
N GLY A 135 2.68 -0.30 1.01
CA GLY A 135 3.88 0.51 1.12
C GLY A 135 5.14 -0.28 1.46
N GLY A 136 6.12 0.43 2.07
CA GLY A 136 7.42 -0.13 2.47
C GLY A 136 8.60 0.43 1.67
N GLY A 137 8.46 1.64 1.09
CA GLY A 137 9.57 2.36 0.45
C GLY A 137 10.17 1.67 -0.77
N PHE A 138 9.45 0.77 -1.43
CA PHE A 138 9.97 -0.12 -2.48
C PHE A 138 11.13 -1.03 -2.02
N ALA A 139 11.46 -0.99 -0.74
CA ALA A 139 12.56 -1.73 -0.14
C ALA A 139 12.09 -2.93 0.69
N GLU A 140 10.87 -2.87 1.18
CA GLU A 140 10.21 -3.93 1.96
C GLU A 140 8.70 -3.91 1.69
N LEU A 141 7.97 -4.85 2.24
CA LEU A 141 6.50 -4.84 2.27
C LEU A 141 6.08 -4.45 3.69
N SER A 142 5.40 -3.32 3.84
CA SER A 142 5.11 -2.72 5.15
C SER A 142 4.08 -3.51 5.96
N ASN A 143 3.13 -4.15 5.27
CA ASN A 143 2.09 -4.96 5.90
C ASN A 143 1.72 -6.14 5.00
N PRO A 144 2.51 -7.23 5.06
CA PRO A 144 2.39 -8.35 4.13
C PRO A 144 1.10 -9.15 4.27
N ASN A 145 0.32 -8.93 5.32
CA ASN A 145 -0.85 -9.74 5.66
C ASN A 145 -2.09 -8.88 5.93
N TYR A 146 -2.33 -7.85 5.11
CA TYR A 146 -3.59 -7.10 5.17
C TYR A 146 -4.79 -8.03 5.06
N ASN A 147 -5.71 -7.93 6.02
CA ASN A 147 -6.92 -8.73 6.04
C ASN A 147 -8.12 -7.94 5.51
N GLY A 148 -8.46 -8.16 4.25
CA GLY A 148 -9.58 -7.46 3.58
C GLY A 148 -10.96 -7.83 4.10
N THR A 149 -11.09 -8.82 4.98
CA THR A 149 -12.37 -9.24 5.57
C THR A 149 -13.14 -8.07 6.18
N TYR A 150 -12.45 -7.23 6.96
CA TYR A 150 -13.08 -6.11 7.66
C TYR A 150 -13.60 -5.03 6.71
N LEU A 151 -12.93 -4.78 5.59
CA LEU A 151 -13.42 -3.86 4.55
C LEU A 151 -14.63 -4.45 3.80
N VAL A 152 -14.62 -5.76 3.52
CA VAL A 152 -15.79 -6.44 2.94
C VAL A 152 -17.00 -6.32 3.86
N GLU A 153 -16.83 -6.57 5.16
CA GLU A 153 -17.89 -6.41 6.16
C GLU A 153 -18.38 -4.94 6.26
N ALA A 154 -17.46 -4.00 6.37
CA ALA A 154 -17.77 -2.57 6.46
C ALA A 154 -18.53 -2.04 5.22
N SER A 155 -18.28 -2.63 4.04
CA SER A 155 -19.04 -2.33 2.83
C SER A 155 -20.46 -2.89 2.81
N GLY A 156 -20.86 -3.68 3.82
CA GLY A 156 -22.09 -4.48 3.82
C GLY A 156 -22.03 -5.61 2.80
N HIS A 157 -20.88 -6.23 2.60
CA HIS A 157 -20.64 -7.30 1.62
C HIS A 157 -20.87 -6.86 0.17
N ASN A 158 -20.46 -5.63 -0.17
CA ASN A 158 -20.67 -5.02 -1.49
C ASN A 158 -19.37 -4.72 -2.25
N ILE A 159 -18.24 -5.23 -1.82
CA ILE A 159 -16.95 -5.14 -2.52
C ILE A 159 -16.20 -6.47 -2.47
N VAL A 160 -15.24 -6.60 -3.38
CA VAL A 160 -14.17 -7.61 -3.33
C VAL A 160 -12.87 -6.87 -3.02
N VAL A 161 -12.04 -7.41 -2.13
CA VAL A 161 -10.72 -6.84 -1.80
C VAL A 161 -9.64 -7.77 -2.29
N VAL A 162 -8.62 -7.19 -2.94
CA VAL A 162 -7.43 -7.88 -3.45
C VAL A 162 -6.20 -7.25 -2.84
N THR A 163 -5.37 -8.05 -2.19
CA THR A 163 -4.02 -7.69 -1.74
C THR A 163 -3.00 -8.61 -2.39
N PHE A 164 -1.75 -8.17 -2.52
CA PHE A 164 -0.73 -8.98 -3.21
C PHE A 164 0.69 -8.52 -2.84
N ASN A 165 1.67 -9.38 -3.12
CA ASN A 165 3.08 -9.07 -3.03
C ASN A 165 3.62 -8.62 -4.40
N TYR A 166 4.58 -7.69 -4.41
CA TYR A 166 5.37 -7.31 -5.57
C TYR A 166 6.86 -7.28 -5.18
N ARG A 167 7.76 -7.48 -6.12
CA ARG A 167 9.20 -7.46 -5.85
C ARG A 167 9.65 -6.09 -5.39
N VAL A 168 10.50 -6.08 -4.37
CA VAL A 168 11.08 -4.89 -3.74
C VAL A 168 12.60 -4.97 -3.75
N GLY A 169 13.27 -3.89 -3.35
CA GLY A 169 14.73 -3.83 -3.34
C GLY A 169 15.32 -4.15 -4.72
N PRO A 170 16.52 -4.72 -4.79
CA PRO A 170 17.17 -5.02 -6.08
C PRO A 170 16.40 -6.08 -6.90
N PHE A 171 15.63 -6.96 -6.27
CA PHE A 171 14.83 -7.96 -7.00
C PHE A 171 13.72 -7.30 -7.84
N GLY A 172 13.20 -6.15 -7.39
CA GLY A 172 12.14 -5.41 -8.08
C GLY A 172 12.63 -4.17 -8.83
N PHE A 173 13.75 -3.57 -8.41
CA PHE A 173 14.15 -2.22 -8.84
C PHE A 173 15.65 -2.07 -9.10
N LEU A 174 16.39 -3.16 -9.32
CA LEU A 174 17.76 -3.03 -9.80
C LEU A 174 17.77 -2.35 -11.17
N ALA A 175 18.63 -1.32 -11.33
CA ALA A 175 18.76 -0.57 -12.56
C ALA A 175 20.23 -0.25 -12.85
N GLY A 176 20.58 -0.29 -14.12
CA GLY A 176 21.88 -0.05 -14.70
C GLY A 176 21.86 -0.45 -16.16
N GLN A 177 22.91 -0.13 -16.92
CA GLN A 177 22.99 -0.43 -18.34
C GLN A 177 22.89 -1.94 -18.63
N GLU A 178 23.48 -2.77 -17.77
CA GLU A 178 23.43 -4.23 -17.89
C GLU A 178 22.03 -4.77 -17.72
N VAL A 179 21.23 -4.18 -16.81
CA VAL A 179 19.84 -4.54 -16.60
C VAL A 179 18.97 -4.08 -17.77
N GLU A 180 19.20 -2.86 -18.28
CA GLU A 180 18.48 -2.31 -19.44
C GLU A 180 18.70 -3.18 -20.69
N GLN A 181 19.93 -3.68 -20.90
CA GLN A 181 20.29 -4.46 -22.08
C GLN A 181 20.00 -5.95 -21.97
N GLY A 182 20.03 -6.53 -20.78
CA GLY A 182 20.01 -7.97 -20.57
C GLY A 182 18.92 -8.49 -19.63
N ALA A 183 18.02 -7.62 -19.16
CA ALA A 183 16.95 -7.96 -18.24
C ALA A 183 15.78 -6.98 -18.37
N SER A 184 15.04 -6.74 -17.27
CA SER A 184 13.90 -5.83 -17.25
C SER A 184 14.01 -4.83 -16.09
N LEU A 185 13.78 -3.55 -16.40
CA LEU A 185 13.69 -2.46 -15.41
C LEU A 185 12.30 -2.40 -14.76
N ASN A 186 12.21 -1.78 -13.58
CA ASN A 186 10.95 -1.50 -12.90
C ASN A 186 10.07 -2.72 -12.66
N ASN A 187 10.67 -3.87 -12.36
CA ASN A 187 9.95 -5.13 -12.22
C ASN A 187 8.88 -5.10 -11.12
N GLY A 188 9.11 -4.37 -10.00
CA GLY A 188 8.08 -4.21 -8.97
C GLY A 188 6.82 -3.51 -9.49
N LEU A 189 6.95 -2.47 -10.33
CA LEU A 189 5.81 -1.82 -10.98
C LEU A 189 5.14 -2.72 -12.03
N LYS A 190 5.94 -3.52 -12.76
CA LYS A 190 5.44 -4.51 -13.72
C LYS A 190 4.70 -5.65 -13.01
N ASP A 191 5.14 -6.06 -11.82
CA ASP A 191 4.44 -7.03 -10.98
C ASP A 191 3.05 -6.51 -10.57
N GLN A 192 2.94 -5.23 -10.18
CA GLN A 192 1.68 -4.58 -9.87
C GLN A 192 0.74 -4.56 -11.09
N ARG A 193 1.24 -4.23 -12.27
CA ARG A 193 0.46 -4.30 -13.52
C ARG A 193 0.03 -5.72 -13.85
N LYS A 194 0.93 -6.70 -13.69
CA LYS A 194 0.62 -8.13 -13.90
C LYS A 194 -0.50 -8.62 -12.98
N ALA A 195 -0.50 -8.16 -11.72
CA ALA A 195 -1.58 -8.46 -10.78
C ALA A 195 -2.91 -7.79 -11.20
N LEU A 196 -2.87 -6.54 -11.72
CA LEU A 196 -4.05 -5.87 -12.29
C LEU A 196 -4.58 -6.59 -13.54
N GLU A 197 -3.71 -7.02 -14.44
CA GLU A 197 -4.08 -7.82 -15.62
C GLU A 197 -4.71 -9.16 -15.20
N TRP A 198 -4.19 -9.78 -14.15
CA TRP A 198 -4.78 -10.98 -13.57
C TRP A 198 -6.19 -10.70 -13.03
N VAL A 199 -6.39 -9.57 -12.34
CA VAL A 199 -7.72 -9.12 -11.87
C VAL A 199 -8.68 -8.95 -13.04
N GLN A 200 -8.28 -8.29 -14.11
CA GLN A 200 -9.11 -8.13 -15.32
C GLN A 200 -9.55 -9.48 -15.89
N LYS A 201 -8.68 -10.47 -15.87
CA LYS A 201 -8.93 -11.78 -16.47
C LYS A 201 -9.77 -12.73 -15.58
N TYR A 202 -9.60 -12.64 -14.25
CA TYR A 202 -10.08 -13.71 -13.37
C TYR A 202 -11.00 -13.27 -12.22
N ILE A 203 -11.07 -11.97 -11.87
CA ILE A 203 -11.77 -11.54 -10.65
C ILE A 203 -13.28 -11.83 -10.70
N SER A 204 -13.86 -11.95 -11.86
CA SER A 204 -15.26 -12.34 -12.04
C SER A 204 -15.58 -13.74 -11.48
N LYS A 205 -14.58 -14.61 -11.39
CA LYS A 205 -14.71 -15.94 -10.77
C LYS A 205 -14.89 -15.87 -9.25
N PHE A 206 -14.57 -14.71 -8.67
CA PHE A 206 -14.72 -14.42 -7.23
C PHE A 206 -15.87 -13.44 -6.96
N GLY A 207 -16.70 -13.17 -7.97
CA GLY A 207 -17.83 -12.24 -7.86
C GLY A 207 -17.44 -10.76 -8.01
N GLY A 208 -16.21 -10.43 -8.41
CA GLY A 208 -15.78 -9.08 -8.71
C GLY A 208 -16.12 -8.63 -10.12
N ASP A 209 -16.25 -7.32 -10.32
CA ASP A 209 -16.42 -6.70 -11.62
C ASP A 209 -15.07 -6.21 -12.16
N PRO A 210 -14.50 -6.83 -13.21
CA PRO A 210 -13.25 -6.35 -13.81
C PRO A 210 -13.36 -4.94 -14.39
N LYS A 211 -14.58 -4.46 -14.69
CA LYS A 211 -14.82 -3.09 -15.17
C LYS A 211 -14.95 -2.06 -14.06
N HIS A 212 -15.00 -2.49 -12.79
CA HIS A 212 -15.11 -1.61 -11.64
C HIS A 212 -14.00 -1.92 -10.63
N VAL A 213 -12.77 -1.61 -11.01
CA VAL A 213 -11.58 -1.76 -10.18
C VAL A 213 -11.13 -0.38 -9.71
N VAL A 214 -10.96 -0.21 -8.41
CA VAL A 214 -10.34 0.97 -7.78
C VAL A 214 -9.02 0.54 -7.19
N ILE A 215 -7.92 1.19 -7.58
CA ILE A 215 -6.61 0.97 -6.99
C ILE A 215 -6.44 1.83 -5.74
N GLY A 216 -5.82 1.28 -4.71
CA GLY A 216 -5.43 2.03 -3.51
C GLY A 216 -4.03 1.67 -3.08
N GLY A 217 -3.44 2.48 -2.19
CA GLY A 217 -2.13 2.17 -1.63
C GLY A 217 -1.60 3.22 -0.69
N ASP A 218 -0.79 2.78 0.27
CA ASP A 218 -0.17 3.60 1.31
C ASP A 218 1.32 3.83 1.04
N SER A 219 1.88 4.98 1.39
CA SER A 219 3.33 5.24 1.32
C SER A 219 3.92 5.00 -0.08
N ALA A 220 4.83 4.04 -0.24
CA ALA A 220 5.33 3.58 -1.54
C ALA A 220 4.23 2.94 -2.40
N GLY A 221 3.19 2.38 -1.78
CA GLY A 221 1.96 1.96 -2.47
C GLY A 221 1.17 3.16 -2.99
N GLY A 222 1.06 4.24 -2.22
CA GLY A 222 0.51 5.52 -2.66
C GLY A 222 1.34 6.15 -3.80
N ALA A 223 2.68 6.07 -3.73
CA ALA A 223 3.55 6.40 -4.85
C ALA A 223 3.29 5.50 -6.06
N SER A 224 3.10 4.19 -5.84
CA SER A 224 2.74 3.25 -6.91
C SER A 224 1.42 3.63 -7.58
N VAL A 225 0.42 4.09 -6.81
CA VAL A 225 -0.85 4.60 -7.35
C VAL A 225 -0.59 5.77 -8.30
N THR A 226 0.21 6.78 -7.90
CA THR A 226 0.53 7.92 -8.77
C THR A 226 1.36 7.49 -9.99
N LEU A 227 2.26 6.54 -9.84
CA LEU A 227 3.01 5.95 -10.96
C LEU A 227 2.09 5.18 -11.91
N GLN A 228 1.20 4.29 -11.42
CA GLN A 228 0.24 3.59 -12.28
C GLN A 228 -0.71 4.55 -13.02
N LEU A 229 -1.01 5.71 -12.46
CA LEU A 229 -1.74 6.77 -13.15
C LEU A 229 -0.93 7.42 -14.27
N SER A 230 0.41 7.45 -14.20
CA SER A 230 1.30 8.14 -15.15
C SER A 230 2.14 7.23 -16.06
N VAL A 231 2.13 5.89 -15.83
CA VAL A 231 2.88 4.94 -16.67
C VAL A 231 2.55 5.12 -18.16
N TYR A 232 3.54 4.89 -19.01
CA TYR A 232 3.45 5.08 -20.46
C TYR A 232 2.89 6.46 -20.85
N GLY A 233 3.22 7.51 -20.05
CA GLY A 233 2.73 8.87 -20.27
C GLY A 233 1.24 9.06 -20.04
N GLY A 234 0.63 8.28 -19.15
CA GLY A 234 -0.79 8.34 -18.81
C GLY A 234 -1.68 7.53 -19.76
N ARG A 235 -1.13 6.51 -20.45
CA ARG A 235 -1.89 5.60 -21.28
C ARG A 235 -2.89 4.80 -20.44
N ASN A 236 -4.17 4.88 -20.81
CA ASN A 236 -5.22 4.14 -20.13
C ASN A 236 -5.45 2.77 -20.78
N ASP A 237 -4.96 1.71 -20.16
CA ASP A 237 -5.15 0.33 -20.59
C ASP A 237 -6.44 -0.31 -20.02
N GLY A 238 -7.31 0.48 -19.36
CA GLY A 238 -8.59 0.02 -18.82
C GLY A 238 -8.48 -0.87 -17.59
N LEU A 239 -7.35 -0.82 -16.87
CA LEU A 239 -7.09 -1.70 -15.73
C LEU A 239 -7.83 -1.28 -14.45
N PHE A 240 -8.17 0.02 -14.33
CA PHE A 240 -8.89 0.58 -13.18
C PHE A 240 -9.65 1.85 -13.58
N ILE A 241 -10.64 2.24 -12.76
CA ILE A 241 -11.52 3.39 -13.00
C ILE A 241 -11.54 4.40 -11.86
N GLY A 242 -10.78 4.19 -10.80
CA GLY A 242 -10.61 5.10 -9.66
C GLY A 242 -9.33 4.80 -8.93
N ALA A 243 -8.82 5.77 -8.17
CA ALA A 243 -7.57 5.62 -7.43
C ALA A 243 -7.60 6.34 -6.07
N ALA A 244 -6.99 5.74 -5.03
CA ALA A 244 -6.82 6.33 -3.71
C ALA A 244 -5.37 6.19 -3.26
N ALA A 245 -4.64 7.31 -3.09
CA ALA A 245 -3.27 7.32 -2.62
C ALA A 245 -3.22 7.89 -1.20
N GLU A 246 -2.75 7.06 -0.28
CA GLU A 246 -2.62 7.32 1.14
C GLU A 246 -1.16 7.67 1.43
N SER A 247 -0.88 8.88 1.94
CA SER A 247 0.49 9.32 2.23
C SER A 247 1.48 9.07 1.07
N GLN A 248 1.09 9.45 -0.14
CA GLN A 248 1.85 9.19 -1.36
C GLN A 248 3.28 9.71 -1.27
N SER A 249 4.26 8.84 -1.49
CA SER A 249 5.68 9.15 -1.29
C SER A 249 6.35 9.62 -2.57
N PHE A 250 6.79 10.87 -2.61
CA PHE A 250 7.59 11.44 -3.70
C PHE A 250 9.08 11.46 -3.32
N ALA A 251 9.76 10.36 -3.61
CA ALA A 251 11.20 10.21 -3.40
C ALA A 251 12.00 10.69 -4.62
N THR A 252 13.31 10.83 -4.45
CA THR A 252 14.23 10.96 -5.58
C THR A 252 14.11 9.73 -6.49
N MET A 253 13.84 9.96 -7.77
CA MET A 253 13.72 8.95 -8.82
C MET A 253 14.82 9.17 -9.86
N LEU A 254 15.68 8.18 -10.05
CA LEU A 254 16.88 8.26 -10.88
C LEU A 254 16.62 7.74 -12.30
N THR A 255 17.41 8.18 -13.25
CA THR A 255 17.53 7.55 -14.58
C THR A 255 18.35 6.25 -14.50
N VAL A 256 18.35 5.44 -15.56
CA VAL A 256 19.15 4.20 -15.64
C VAL A 256 20.62 4.51 -15.41
N SER A 257 21.18 5.52 -16.07
CA SER A 257 22.59 5.90 -15.93
C SER A 257 22.94 6.39 -14.52
N GLU A 258 22.04 7.11 -13.88
CA GLU A 258 22.22 7.58 -12.49
C GLU A 258 22.10 6.45 -11.47
N SER A 259 21.39 5.38 -11.80
CA SER A 259 21.23 4.19 -10.94
C SER A 259 22.43 3.22 -11.03
N GLN A 260 23.33 3.40 -12.00
CA GLN A 260 24.47 2.51 -12.27
C GLN A 260 25.35 2.28 -11.04
N PHE A 261 25.51 3.28 -10.17
CA PHE A 261 26.34 3.14 -8.96
C PHE A 261 25.83 2.04 -8.02
N ALA A 262 24.50 1.89 -7.88
CA ALA A 262 23.89 0.88 -7.04
C ALA A 262 24.08 -0.53 -7.64
N TYR A 263 23.96 -0.66 -8.97
CA TYR A 263 24.28 -1.89 -9.68
C TYR A 263 25.76 -2.28 -9.48
N ASN A 264 26.69 -1.37 -9.74
CA ASN A 264 28.13 -1.60 -9.59
C ASN A 264 28.48 -1.98 -8.15
N LYS A 265 27.84 -1.36 -7.17
CA LYS A 265 28.05 -1.68 -5.76
C LYS A 265 27.59 -3.09 -5.43
N LEU A 266 26.41 -3.50 -5.90
CA LEU A 266 25.90 -4.86 -5.69
C LEU A 266 26.80 -5.89 -6.39
N ALA A 267 27.18 -5.67 -7.63
CA ALA A 267 28.09 -6.53 -8.38
C ALA A 267 29.46 -6.66 -7.68
N GLY A 268 30.02 -5.55 -7.20
CA GLY A 268 31.27 -5.55 -6.44
C GLY A 268 31.18 -6.29 -5.11
N ASN A 269 30.11 -6.05 -4.33
CA ASN A 269 29.92 -6.71 -3.03
C ASN A 269 29.74 -8.23 -3.17
N THR A 270 29.17 -8.69 -4.27
CA THR A 270 28.94 -10.13 -4.57
C THR A 270 30.10 -10.80 -5.29
N GLY A 271 31.17 -10.06 -5.66
CA GLY A 271 32.28 -10.58 -6.45
C GLY A 271 31.96 -10.80 -7.94
N CYS A 272 30.83 -10.28 -8.43
CA CYS A 272 30.42 -10.39 -9.83
C CYS A 272 31.10 -9.37 -10.76
N ASN A 273 31.77 -8.35 -10.21
CA ASN A 273 32.45 -7.31 -10.99
C ASN A 273 33.60 -7.83 -11.86
N ASP A 274 34.17 -8.99 -11.52
CA ASP A 274 35.27 -9.63 -12.27
C ASP A 274 34.78 -10.59 -13.37
N SER A 275 33.45 -10.70 -13.54
CA SER A 275 32.85 -11.54 -14.59
C SER A 275 32.72 -10.78 -15.91
N ASP A 276 32.94 -11.45 -17.04
CA ASP A 276 32.67 -10.90 -18.38
C ASP A 276 31.20 -10.51 -18.58
N ASN A 277 30.29 -11.14 -17.84
CA ASN A 277 28.85 -10.80 -17.78
C ASN A 277 28.41 -10.72 -16.34
N THR A 278 28.46 -9.51 -15.78
CA THR A 278 28.15 -9.23 -14.38
C THR A 278 26.70 -9.52 -14.04
N LEU A 279 25.76 -9.28 -14.97
CA LEU A 279 24.33 -9.58 -14.79
C LEU A 279 24.06 -11.09 -14.74
N ALA A 280 24.69 -11.87 -15.63
CA ALA A 280 24.57 -13.32 -15.60
C ALA A 280 25.17 -13.89 -14.30
N CYS A 281 26.27 -13.32 -13.81
CA CYS A 281 26.82 -13.66 -12.50
C CYS A 281 25.82 -13.40 -11.39
N LEU A 282 25.25 -12.19 -11.27
CA LEU A 282 24.25 -11.84 -10.26
C LEU A 282 23.02 -12.75 -10.34
N ARG A 283 22.59 -13.12 -11.56
CA ARG A 283 21.45 -14.02 -11.79
C ARG A 283 21.73 -15.45 -11.31
N SER A 284 22.95 -15.93 -11.42
CA SER A 284 23.36 -17.29 -11.05
C SER A 284 23.65 -17.48 -9.56
N LEU A 285 23.79 -16.40 -8.78
CA LEU A 285 24.10 -16.48 -7.35
C LEU A 285 23.01 -17.24 -6.58
N ASN A 286 23.43 -17.98 -5.55
CA ASN A 286 22.50 -18.41 -4.53
C ASN A 286 21.79 -17.19 -3.92
N VAL A 287 20.49 -17.27 -3.72
CA VAL A 287 19.70 -16.13 -3.26
C VAL A 287 20.14 -15.62 -1.87
N ASN A 288 20.65 -16.51 -1.00
CA ASN A 288 21.16 -16.09 0.31
C ASN A 288 22.47 -15.29 0.18
N ASP A 289 23.34 -15.63 -0.79
CA ASP A 289 24.57 -14.89 -1.04
C ASP A 289 24.25 -13.50 -1.61
N LEU A 290 23.29 -13.42 -2.53
CA LEU A 290 22.80 -12.13 -3.04
C LEU A 290 22.17 -11.30 -1.93
N GLN A 291 21.31 -11.90 -1.07
CA GLN A 291 20.67 -11.20 0.04
C GLN A 291 21.67 -10.71 1.09
N ALA A 292 22.71 -11.46 1.37
CA ALA A 292 23.75 -11.04 2.31
C ALA A 292 24.48 -9.74 1.89
N GLN A 293 24.41 -9.39 0.59
CA GLN A 293 24.99 -8.18 0.00
C GLN A 293 23.95 -7.16 -0.50
N ASN A 294 22.67 -7.45 -0.33
CA ASN A 294 21.55 -6.57 -0.66
C ASN A 294 21.40 -5.47 0.40
N ILE A 295 22.36 -4.57 0.47
CA ILE A 295 22.42 -3.48 1.46
C ILE A 295 22.28 -2.13 0.79
N LYS A 296 21.93 -1.12 1.58
CA LYS A 296 21.95 0.28 1.15
C LYS A 296 23.38 0.75 0.88
N THR A 297 23.51 1.77 0.07
CA THR A 297 24.74 2.51 -0.17
C THR A 297 24.39 3.98 -0.39
N PRO A 298 25.22 4.94 0.03
CA PRO A 298 24.97 6.35 -0.20
C PRO A 298 24.79 6.67 -1.69
N PHE A 299 23.92 7.62 -1.98
CA PHE A 299 23.89 8.24 -3.30
C PHE A 299 25.24 8.92 -3.60
N PRO A 300 25.65 9.03 -4.87
CA PRO A 300 26.83 9.80 -5.23
C PRO A 300 26.80 11.21 -4.66
N GLY A 301 27.83 11.59 -3.89
CA GLY A 301 27.94 12.87 -3.21
C GLY A 301 27.25 12.96 -1.83
N ALA A 302 26.43 11.97 -1.43
CA ALA A 302 25.87 11.91 -0.10
C ALA A 302 26.87 11.31 0.91
N THR A 303 26.71 11.66 2.20
CA THR A 303 27.60 11.21 3.28
C THR A 303 27.08 10.00 4.05
N GLY A 304 25.81 9.66 3.92
CA GLY A 304 25.16 8.55 4.58
C GLY A 304 24.12 7.88 3.69
N ASP A 305 23.65 6.72 4.14
CA ASP A 305 22.68 5.94 3.39
C ASP A 305 21.32 6.63 3.28
N PRO A 306 20.65 6.53 2.12
CA PRO A 306 19.25 6.93 2.01
C PRO A 306 18.37 5.98 2.82
N LEU A 307 17.17 6.44 3.17
CA LEU A 307 16.15 5.56 3.76
C LEU A 307 15.82 4.40 2.80
N TYR A 308 15.73 4.72 1.50
CA TYR A 308 15.38 3.78 0.43
C TYR A 308 16.29 4.03 -0.77
N LEU A 309 17.06 3.01 -1.16
CA LEU A 309 18.01 3.08 -2.27
C LEU A 309 17.37 2.66 -3.60
N TYR A 310 16.70 1.51 -3.56
CA TYR A 310 16.08 0.92 -4.75
C TYR A 310 14.64 1.42 -4.86
N GLY A 311 14.26 1.91 -6.04
CA GLY A 311 12.93 2.42 -6.32
C GLY A 311 12.69 2.55 -7.82
N PRO A 312 11.54 3.08 -8.22
CA PRO A 312 11.23 3.32 -9.62
C PRO A 312 12.31 4.14 -10.32
N THR A 313 12.65 3.71 -11.54
CA THR A 313 13.69 4.33 -12.37
C THR A 313 13.05 4.88 -13.64
N ILE A 314 13.47 6.08 -14.08
CA ILE A 314 13.08 6.64 -15.38
C ILE A 314 13.75 5.80 -16.46
N ASP A 315 12.95 4.95 -17.13
CA ASP A 315 13.40 4.00 -18.18
C ASP A 315 12.99 4.46 -19.59
N GLY A 316 12.25 5.57 -19.70
CA GLY A 316 11.79 6.12 -20.97
C GLY A 316 10.62 5.36 -21.62
N ASP A 317 10.19 4.22 -21.05
CA ASP A 317 9.07 3.40 -21.52
C ASP A 317 7.94 3.37 -20.47
N LEU A 318 8.06 2.52 -19.45
CA LEU A 318 7.06 2.41 -18.39
C LEU A 318 7.01 3.72 -17.56
N VAL A 319 8.15 4.20 -17.12
CA VAL A 319 8.32 5.47 -16.38
C VAL A 319 9.06 6.46 -17.29
N GLN A 320 8.31 7.34 -17.95
CA GLN A 320 8.85 8.21 -18.99
C GLN A 320 9.57 9.46 -18.46
N ASP A 321 9.19 9.95 -17.28
CA ASP A 321 9.74 11.15 -16.66
C ASP A 321 9.39 11.19 -15.16
N HIS A 322 9.83 12.20 -14.44
CA HIS A 322 9.47 12.47 -13.06
C HIS A 322 7.95 12.64 -12.91
N THR A 323 7.40 12.10 -11.82
CA THR A 323 5.95 12.03 -11.61
C THR A 323 5.31 13.43 -11.61
N LEU A 324 5.89 14.40 -10.88
CA LEU A 324 5.38 15.79 -10.86
C LEU A 324 5.29 16.38 -12.26
N LYS A 325 6.32 16.19 -13.08
CA LYS A 325 6.39 16.72 -14.44
C LYS A 325 5.34 16.08 -15.36
N LEU A 326 5.16 14.74 -15.30
CA LEU A 326 4.13 14.04 -16.07
C LEU A 326 2.73 14.56 -15.75
N PHE A 327 2.43 14.73 -14.46
CA PHE A 327 1.14 15.27 -14.02
C PHE A 327 0.92 16.72 -14.49
N HIS A 328 1.90 17.60 -14.36
CA HIS A 328 1.81 18.98 -14.86
C HIS A 328 1.64 19.05 -16.39
N GLN A 329 2.17 18.07 -17.12
CA GLN A 329 1.97 17.92 -18.57
C GLN A 329 0.61 17.30 -18.94
N GLY A 330 -0.22 16.92 -17.95
CA GLY A 330 -1.48 16.24 -18.20
C GLY A 330 -1.35 14.77 -18.62
N LYS A 331 -0.15 14.18 -18.49
CA LYS A 331 0.17 12.79 -18.84
C LYS A 331 -0.17 11.83 -17.70
N PHE A 332 -1.44 11.73 -17.39
CA PHE A 332 -1.95 10.81 -16.37
C PHE A 332 -3.35 10.32 -16.73
N ILE A 333 -3.77 9.16 -16.20
CA ILE A 333 -5.08 8.56 -16.43
C ILE A 333 -6.16 9.41 -15.73
N LYS A 334 -7.23 9.75 -16.46
CA LYS A 334 -8.28 10.67 -16.04
C LYS A 334 -9.42 9.91 -15.33
N VAL A 335 -9.24 9.61 -14.06
CA VAL A 335 -10.22 8.89 -13.21
C VAL A 335 -10.45 9.67 -11.92
N PRO A 336 -11.57 9.47 -11.20
CA PRO A 336 -11.76 10.02 -9.86
C PRO A 336 -10.66 9.55 -8.89
N VAL A 337 -10.20 10.45 -7.99
CA VAL A 337 -9.09 10.15 -7.08
C VAL A 337 -9.33 10.66 -5.65
N ILE A 338 -8.72 9.96 -4.69
CA ILE A 338 -8.47 10.43 -3.33
C ILE A 338 -6.96 10.58 -3.16
N PHE A 339 -6.51 11.71 -2.60
CA PHE A 339 -5.16 11.93 -2.08
C PHE A 339 -5.23 12.42 -0.64
N GLY A 340 -4.25 12.10 0.17
CA GLY A 340 -4.20 12.68 1.50
C GLY A 340 -3.02 12.19 2.31
N ASP A 341 -2.89 12.79 3.49
CA ASP A 341 -1.68 12.68 4.29
C ASP A 341 -1.99 12.77 5.77
N ASP A 342 -1.07 12.24 6.59
CA ASP A 342 -1.05 12.40 8.03
C ASP A 342 -0.43 13.73 8.46
N THR A 343 -0.81 14.22 9.63
CA THR A 343 -0.30 15.49 10.18
C THR A 343 1.23 15.49 10.34
N ASN A 344 1.80 14.35 10.69
CA ASN A 344 3.18 14.24 11.14
C ASN A 344 4.02 13.22 10.36
N GLU A 345 3.87 13.21 9.05
CA GLU A 345 4.46 12.26 8.10
C GLU A 345 5.95 11.95 8.37
N GLY A 346 6.76 12.96 8.69
CA GLY A 346 8.21 12.80 8.78
C GLY A 346 8.73 12.20 10.09
N THR A 347 7.89 12.06 11.12
CA THR A 347 8.38 11.79 12.48
C THR A 347 9.00 10.43 12.70
N ILE A 348 8.62 9.44 11.90
CA ILE A 348 9.18 8.09 11.97
C ILE A 348 10.44 7.90 11.10
N PHE A 349 10.79 8.88 10.28
CA PHE A 349 11.91 8.79 9.32
C PHE A 349 13.15 9.57 9.75
N VAL A 350 12.94 10.77 10.31
CA VAL A 350 14.05 11.61 10.73
C VAL A 350 14.71 11.03 12.00
N PRO A 351 16.06 10.95 12.07
CA PRO A 351 16.74 10.46 13.25
C PRO A 351 16.32 11.25 14.49
N ARG A 352 15.81 10.54 15.50
CA ARG A 352 15.19 11.16 16.68
C ARG A 352 16.16 12.04 17.49
N ASN A 353 17.44 11.73 17.41
CA ASN A 353 18.51 12.48 18.09
C ASN A 353 18.99 13.74 17.34
N THR A 354 18.34 14.12 16.21
CA THR A 354 18.73 15.31 15.42
C THR A 354 18.81 16.56 16.32
N SER A 355 20.02 17.03 16.57
CA SER A 355 20.34 18.05 17.58
C SER A 355 20.79 19.39 17.00
N SER A 356 21.09 19.44 15.71
CA SER A 356 21.58 20.64 15.00
C SER A 356 21.01 20.76 13.58
N VAL A 357 21.10 21.98 13.04
CA VAL A 357 20.78 22.24 11.62
C VAL A 357 21.69 21.39 10.70
N ALA A 358 22.98 21.26 11.04
CA ALA A 358 23.91 20.49 10.23
C ALA A 358 23.53 18.99 10.14
N GLU A 359 23.05 18.38 11.25
CA GLU A 359 22.56 17.01 11.22
C GLU A 359 21.27 16.88 10.41
N ALA A 360 20.38 17.87 10.48
CA ALA A 360 19.17 17.93 9.66
C ALA A 360 19.53 18.04 8.16
N ASP A 361 20.51 18.89 7.83
CA ASP A 361 21.00 19.08 6.47
C ASP A 361 21.54 17.78 5.88
N VAL A 362 22.36 17.07 6.64
CA VAL A 362 22.89 15.74 6.27
C VAL A 362 21.76 14.76 6.00
N PHE A 363 20.76 14.70 6.89
CA PHE A 363 19.60 13.83 6.67
C PHE A 363 18.88 14.16 5.38
N ILE A 364 18.56 15.44 5.12
CA ILE A 364 17.85 15.85 3.90
C ILE A 364 18.68 15.57 2.65
N GLN A 365 19.99 15.84 2.66
CA GLN A 365 20.89 15.56 1.53
C GLN A 365 21.01 14.06 1.24
N ASN A 366 21.00 13.22 2.26
CA ASN A 366 21.01 11.77 2.06
C ASN A 366 19.72 11.24 1.40
N GLN A 367 18.59 11.99 1.50
CA GLN A 367 17.33 11.62 0.83
C GLN A 367 17.18 12.28 -0.55
N PHE A 368 17.76 13.47 -0.73
CA PHE A 368 17.68 14.31 -1.94
C PHE A 368 19.08 14.80 -2.32
N PRO A 369 19.93 13.95 -2.93
CA PRO A 369 21.34 14.25 -3.13
C PRO A 369 21.61 15.42 -4.09
N THR A 370 20.61 15.80 -4.87
CA THR A 370 20.69 16.93 -5.82
C THR A 370 20.32 18.28 -5.20
N ILE A 371 19.88 18.31 -3.93
CA ILE A 371 19.53 19.54 -3.27
C ILE A 371 20.74 20.47 -3.15
N THR A 372 20.62 21.68 -3.66
CA THR A 372 21.70 22.68 -3.59
C THR A 372 21.75 23.34 -2.21
N LYS A 373 22.91 23.93 -1.88
CA LYS A 373 23.05 24.67 -0.61
C LYS A 373 22.03 25.80 -0.49
N ALA A 374 21.74 26.53 -1.57
CA ALA A 374 20.77 27.63 -1.57
C ALA A 374 19.33 27.12 -1.28
N GLN A 375 18.96 25.96 -1.85
CA GLN A 375 17.67 25.33 -1.58
C GLN A 375 17.59 24.85 -0.13
N LEU A 376 18.68 24.27 0.40
CA LEU A 376 18.76 23.81 1.78
C LEU A 376 18.70 24.97 2.77
N ASP A 377 19.42 26.09 2.51
CA ASP A 377 19.36 27.31 3.31
C ASP A 377 17.93 27.88 3.34
N LYS A 378 17.22 27.82 2.20
CA LYS A 378 15.81 28.23 2.14
C LYS A 378 14.91 27.28 2.92
N PHE A 379 15.10 25.97 2.81
CA PHE A 379 14.41 24.96 3.61
C PHE A 379 14.63 25.24 5.11
N ASN A 380 15.88 25.47 5.54
CA ASN A 380 16.23 25.76 6.92
C ASN A 380 15.54 27.03 7.44
N SER A 381 15.45 28.07 6.61
CA SER A 381 14.74 29.30 6.97
C SER A 381 13.24 29.11 7.19
N MET A 382 12.64 28.08 6.58
CA MET A 382 11.22 27.77 6.71
C MET A 382 10.90 26.84 7.89
N TYR A 383 11.84 25.94 8.26
CA TYR A 383 11.57 24.87 9.23
C TYR A 383 12.50 24.84 10.42
N LEU A 384 13.76 25.25 10.31
CA LEU A 384 14.81 25.00 11.30
C LEU A 384 15.23 26.27 12.08
N THR A 385 14.32 27.22 12.20
CA THR A 385 14.59 28.42 13.02
C THR A 385 14.54 28.09 14.53
N LYS A 386 15.25 28.86 15.34
CA LYS A 386 15.40 28.60 16.79
C LYS A 386 14.05 28.52 17.52
N ASP A 387 13.09 29.34 17.15
CA ASP A 387 11.73 29.38 17.70
C ASP A 387 10.85 28.18 17.29
N GLN A 388 11.29 27.41 16.30
CA GLN A 388 10.60 26.18 15.86
C GLN A 388 11.11 24.92 16.56
N THR A 389 12.23 24.99 17.27
CA THR A 389 12.74 23.85 18.06
C THR A 389 11.71 23.42 19.11
N ARG A 390 11.64 22.11 19.36
CA ARG A 390 10.75 21.51 20.35
C ARG A 390 11.48 20.43 21.13
N THR A 391 11.12 20.31 22.38
CA THR A 391 11.70 19.28 23.27
C THR A 391 10.68 18.17 23.47
N TYR A 392 11.10 16.93 23.17
CA TYR A 392 10.34 15.71 23.40
C TYR A 392 11.23 14.67 24.09
N PRO A 393 10.66 13.68 24.77
CA PRO A 393 11.44 12.63 25.41
C PRO A 393 12.41 11.94 24.43
N ASN A 394 13.68 11.86 24.76
CA ASN A 394 14.73 11.21 23.96
C ASN A 394 14.82 11.73 22.52
N ALA A 395 14.58 13.01 22.29
CA ALA A 395 14.65 13.64 20.97
C ALA A 395 15.53 14.88 21.00
N GLY A 396 16.30 15.09 19.93
CA GLY A 396 17.01 16.34 19.69
C GLY A 396 16.05 17.49 19.34
N PRO A 397 16.44 18.75 19.62
CA PRO A 397 15.54 19.90 19.44
C PRO A 397 15.15 20.14 17.99
N TYR A 398 15.93 19.67 17.02
CA TYR A 398 15.67 19.81 15.59
C TYR A 398 14.95 18.63 14.96
N TRP A 399 14.75 17.52 15.70
CA TRP A 399 14.02 16.36 15.18
C TRP A 399 12.62 16.71 14.66
N ARG A 400 11.82 17.38 15.47
CA ARG A 400 10.42 17.70 15.11
C ARG A 400 10.29 18.70 13.97
N PRO A 401 11.07 19.82 13.94
CA PRO A 401 11.08 20.74 12.77
C PRO A 401 11.57 20.07 11.49
N THR A 402 12.64 19.26 11.55
CA THR A 402 13.12 18.50 10.38
C THR A 402 12.08 17.51 9.88
N SER A 403 11.42 16.79 10.80
CA SER A 403 10.33 15.87 10.47
C SER A 403 9.17 16.56 9.76
N LYS A 404 8.81 17.78 10.20
CA LYS A 404 7.78 18.58 9.53
C LYS A 404 8.20 18.94 8.10
N GLY A 405 9.42 19.43 7.92
CA GLY A 405 9.93 19.83 6.61
C GLY A 405 10.03 18.64 5.66
N TYR A 406 10.56 17.51 6.12
CA TYR A 406 10.64 16.29 5.34
C TYR A 406 9.26 15.74 4.96
N GLY A 407 8.31 15.75 5.92
CA GLY A 407 6.94 15.32 5.67
C GLY A 407 6.22 16.19 4.63
N GLU A 408 6.36 17.53 4.70
CA GLU A 408 5.80 18.43 3.70
C GLU A 408 6.49 18.24 2.33
N LEU A 409 7.82 18.06 2.28
CA LEU A 409 8.57 17.87 1.05
C LEU A 409 8.20 16.58 0.31
N ARG A 410 8.09 15.48 1.03
CA ARG A 410 7.98 14.15 0.44
C ARG A 410 6.54 13.66 0.26
N TYR A 411 5.61 14.10 1.10
CA TYR A 411 4.25 13.55 1.18
C TYR A 411 3.18 14.62 0.99
N ILE A 412 3.08 15.57 1.94
CA ILE A 412 1.93 16.49 2.04
C ILE A 412 1.83 17.43 0.85
N CYS A 413 2.94 18.10 0.48
CA CYS A 413 2.89 19.07 -0.62
C CYS A 413 2.67 18.41 -1.99
N PRO A 414 3.30 17.26 -2.29
CA PRO A 414 2.93 16.48 -3.47
C PRO A 414 1.45 16.09 -3.52
N GLY A 415 0.86 15.61 -2.41
CA GLY A 415 -0.56 15.24 -2.35
C GLY A 415 -1.50 16.41 -2.62
N ILE A 416 -1.21 17.57 -2.05
CA ILE A 416 -1.92 18.83 -2.32
C ILE A 416 -1.78 19.22 -3.81
N ASN A 417 -0.59 19.05 -4.38
CA ASN A 417 -0.35 19.36 -5.80
C ASN A 417 -1.12 18.41 -6.72
N MET A 418 -1.12 17.10 -6.45
CA MET A 418 -1.87 16.14 -7.25
C MET A 418 -3.36 16.47 -7.26
N SER A 419 -3.95 16.78 -6.11
CA SER A 419 -5.34 17.24 -6.03
C SER A 419 -5.59 18.49 -6.86
N SER A 420 -4.65 19.45 -6.83
CA SER A 420 -4.76 20.71 -7.60
C SER A 420 -4.64 20.47 -9.12
N VAL A 421 -3.78 19.55 -9.55
CA VAL A 421 -3.64 19.16 -10.96
C VAL A 421 -4.94 18.50 -11.48
N TYR A 422 -5.55 17.63 -10.68
CA TYR A 422 -6.83 17.01 -11.02
C TYR A 422 -7.96 18.05 -11.14
N ALA A 423 -8.05 18.96 -10.17
CA ALA A 423 -9.03 20.05 -10.22
C ALA A 423 -8.84 20.96 -11.43
N ALA A 424 -7.58 21.32 -11.77
CA ALA A 424 -7.28 22.09 -12.97
C ALA A 424 -7.65 21.37 -14.28
N ALA A 425 -7.65 20.03 -14.26
CA ALA A 425 -8.10 19.21 -15.38
C ALA A 425 -9.64 19.00 -15.40
N GLY A 426 -10.39 19.59 -14.45
CA GLY A 426 -11.83 19.43 -14.33
C GLY A 426 -12.26 18.03 -13.84
N LEU A 427 -11.38 17.33 -13.15
CA LEU A 427 -11.60 15.96 -12.68
C LEU A 427 -11.89 15.94 -11.17
N PRO A 428 -12.76 15.03 -10.69
CA PRO A 428 -13.06 14.92 -9.28
C PRO A 428 -11.86 14.38 -8.49
N SER A 429 -11.45 15.15 -7.50
CA SER A 429 -10.43 14.77 -6.52
C SER A 429 -10.92 15.12 -5.13
N TRP A 430 -10.68 14.24 -4.18
CA TRP A 430 -10.91 14.48 -2.76
C TRP A 430 -9.56 14.45 -2.04
N ASN A 431 -9.36 15.40 -1.13
CA ASN A 431 -8.13 15.45 -0.34
C ASN A 431 -8.45 15.34 1.16
N TYR A 432 -7.64 14.59 1.90
CA TYR A 432 -7.79 14.49 3.35
C TYR A 432 -6.53 14.93 4.10
N HIS A 433 -6.75 15.33 5.36
CA HIS A 433 -5.73 15.54 6.36
C HIS A 433 -6.12 14.71 7.59
N TYR A 434 -5.38 13.64 7.83
CA TYR A 434 -5.63 12.78 8.98
C TYR A 434 -4.88 13.30 10.20
N ALA A 435 -5.63 13.50 11.31
CA ALA A 435 -5.14 14.15 12.51
C ALA A 435 -5.62 13.44 13.79
N VAL A 436 -5.90 12.16 13.70
CA VAL A 436 -6.30 11.34 14.85
C VAL A 436 -5.08 11.09 15.73
N LEU A 437 -5.15 11.51 16.99
CA LEU A 437 -4.06 11.41 17.94
C LEU A 437 -4.23 10.18 18.85
N ASP A 438 -3.19 9.36 18.92
CA ASP A 438 -3.04 8.41 20.01
C ASP A 438 -2.34 9.10 21.20
N PRO A 439 -2.83 8.97 22.44
CA PRO A 439 -2.24 9.65 23.60
C PRO A 439 -0.78 9.29 23.87
N SER A 440 -0.35 8.07 23.54
CA SER A 440 1.04 7.64 23.69
C SER A 440 1.95 8.29 22.66
N GLU A 441 1.49 8.40 21.41
CA GLU A 441 2.20 9.02 20.30
C GLU A 441 2.29 10.54 20.48
N GLU A 442 1.24 11.17 21.00
CA GLU A 442 1.26 12.59 21.37
C GLU A 442 2.32 12.87 22.44
N LYS A 443 2.33 12.07 23.51
CA LYS A 443 3.32 12.16 24.59
C LYS A 443 4.75 11.91 24.10
N ALA A 444 4.91 10.97 23.17
CA ALA A 444 6.20 10.69 22.54
C ALA A 444 6.63 11.81 21.58
N GLY A 445 5.71 12.66 21.12
CA GLY A 445 5.94 13.71 20.12
C GLY A 445 5.92 13.22 18.68
N THR A 446 5.66 11.95 18.41
CA THR A 446 5.45 11.41 17.05
C THR A 446 4.17 11.95 16.43
N GLY A 447 3.12 12.08 17.25
CA GLY A 447 1.82 12.58 16.80
C GLY A 447 1.13 11.62 15.85
N THR A 448 0.39 12.14 14.88
CA THR A 448 -0.26 11.36 13.81
C THR A 448 0.79 11.07 12.75
N SER A 449 1.51 9.97 12.92
CA SER A 449 2.66 9.59 12.09
C SER A 449 2.23 8.94 10.77
N HIS A 450 3.16 8.86 9.84
CA HIS A 450 3.01 8.29 8.49
C HIS A 450 2.21 6.99 8.46
N THR A 451 1.18 6.95 7.64
CA THR A 451 0.28 5.81 7.37
C THR A 451 -0.48 5.27 8.58
N VAL A 452 -0.62 6.06 9.66
CA VAL A 452 -1.37 5.60 10.84
C VAL A 452 -2.88 5.46 10.54
N GLU A 453 -3.42 6.19 9.57
CA GLU A 453 -4.81 6.12 9.09
C GLU A 453 -5.19 4.75 8.54
N VAL A 454 -4.22 3.99 8.04
CA VAL A 454 -4.40 2.61 7.53
C VAL A 454 -5.08 1.73 8.60
N ASN A 455 -4.75 1.94 9.89
CA ASN A 455 -5.41 1.22 10.99
C ASN A 455 -6.91 1.52 11.09
N ALA A 456 -7.35 2.70 10.70
CA ALA A 456 -8.78 3.03 10.68
C ALA A 456 -9.46 2.55 9.38
N ILE A 457 -8.77 2.60 8.24
CA ILE A 457 -9.31 2.17 6.96
C ILE A 457 -9.53 0.64 6.95
N TRP A 458 -8.53 -0.12 7.33
CA TRP A 458 -8.59 -1.59 7.34
C TRP A 458 -9.30 -2.16 8.57
N GLY A 459 -9.48 -1.33 9.61
CA GLY A 459 -9.80 -1.76 10.96
C GLY A 459 -8.56 -2.25 11.70
N PRO A 460 -8.45 -2.02 13.01
CA PRO A 460 -7.24 -2.34 13.77
C PRO A 460 -6.87 -3.83 13.73
N ASP A 461 -7.85 -4.72 13.58
CA ASP A 461 -7.62 -6.17 13.42
C ASP A 461 -7.33 -6.58 11.95
N GLY A 462 -7.45 -5.65 11.00
CA GLY A 462 -7.20 -5.86 9.57
C GLY A 462 -5.76 -5.62 9.14
N VAL A 463 -4.92 -5.12 10.03
CA VAL A 463 -3.50 -4.83 9.77
C VAL A 463 -2.59 -5.82 10.50
N SER A 464 -1.39 -6.08 9.98
CA SER A 464 -0.37 -6.81 10.71
C SER A 464 0.32 -5.91 11.73
N GLY A 465 0.83 -6.49 12.79
CA GLY A 465 1.52 -5.76 13.85
C GLY A 465 0.61 -5.37 15.00
N VAL A 466 0.98 -4.32 15.72
CA VAL A 466 0.24 -3.84 16.89
C VAL A 466 -0.26 -2.42 16.59
N PRO A 467 -1.53 -2.26 16.23
CA PRO A 467 -2.12 -0.94 16.03
C PRO A 467 -2.14 -0.16 17.35
N PRO A 468 -2.16 1.18 17.30
CA PRO A 468 -2.28 1.99 18.51
C PRO A 468 -3.52 1.60 19.32
N ALA A 469 -3.36 1.41 20.63
CA ALA A 469 -4.42 0.92 21.52
C ALA A 469 -5.67 1.82 21.55
N SER A 470 -5.51 3.08 21.20
CA SER A 470 -6.63 4.03 21.12
C SER A 470 -7.68 3.67 20.06
N TYR A 471 -7.32 2.92 19.01
CA TYR A 471 -8.28 2.47 17.99
C TYR A 471 -9.27 1.42 18.50
N TYR A 472 -8.98 0.79 19.64
CA TYR A 472 -9.92 -0.08 20.36
C TYR A 472 -10.70 0.65 21.47
N THR A 473 -10.34 1.91 21.76
CA THR A 473 -10.91 2.69 22.88
C THR A 473 -11.31 4.09 22.45
N ALA A 474 -10.52 5.12 22.77
CA ALA A 474 -10.85 6.53 22.54
C ALA A 474 -11.03 6.89 21.05
N ASN A 475 -10.32 6.24 20.16
CA ASN A 475 -10.38 6.46 18.72
C ASN A 475 -11.20 5.39 17.97
N ALA A 476 -11.85 4.43 18.67
CA ALA A 476 -12.64 3.39 18.01
C ALA A 476 -13.74 3.94 17.08
N GLY A 477 -14.32 5.10 17.43
CA GLY A 477 -15.36 5.75 16.62
C GLY A 477 -14.91 6.28 15.27
N ILE A 478 -13.59 6.43 15.02
CA ILE A 478 -13.09 6.89 13.73
C ILE A 478 -13.02 5.77 12.69
N VAL A 479 -12.93 4.52 13.11
CA VAL A 479 -12.82 3.34 12.23
C VAL A 479 -14.04 3.27 11.28
N PRO A 480 -15.30 3.25 11.72
CA PRO A 480 -16.43 3.19 10.81
C PRO A 480 -16.56 4.44 9.91
N VAL A 481 -16.04 5.59 10.33
CA VAL A 481 -16.00 6.81 9.52
C VAL A 481 -15.04 6.63 8.33
N MET A 482 -13.81 6.17 8.59
CA MET A 482 -12.81 5.93 7.56
C MET A 482 -13.24 4.81 6.62
N GLN A 483 -13.67 3.68 7.15
CA GLN A 483 -14.21 2.57 6.36
C GLN A 483 -15.40 3.00 5.49
N GLY A 484 -16.28 3.86 6.04
CA GLY A 484 -17.41 4.41 5.31
C GLY A 484 -16.99 5.23 4.09
N TYR A 485 -16.01 6.13 4.22
CA TYR A 485 -15.50 6.91 3.08
C TYR A 485 -14.82 6.03 2.04
N TRP A 486 -13.93 5.12 2.46
CA TRP A 486 -13.19 4.25 1.53
C TRP A 486 -14.10 3.28 0.78
N THR A 487 -14.95 2.55 1.50
CA THR A 487 -15.89 1.62 0.86
C THR A 487 -16.91 2.33 -0.02
N SER A 488 -17.34 3.57 0.35
CA SER A 488 -18.17 4.41 -0.51
C SER A 488 -17.46 4.76 -1.82
N PHE A 489 -16.20 5.20 -1.74
CA PHE A 489 -15.41 5.54 -2.93
C PHE A 489 -15.21 4.32 -3.83
N VAL A 490 -14.85 3.18 -3.27
CA VAL A 490 -14.70 1.92 -4.03
C VAL A 490 -16.00 1.55 -4.74
N ARG A 491 -17.16 1.70 -4.09
CA ARG A 491 -18.47 1.30 -4.60
C ARG A 491 -19.04 2.25 -5.65
N SER A 492 -18.76 3.54 -5.54
CA SER A 492 -19.47 4.57 -6.31
C SER A 492 -18.56 5.65 -6.93
N LEU A 493 -17.25 5.56 -6.77
CA LEU A 493 -16.27 6.60 -7.14
C LEU A 493 -16.53 7.95 -6.46
N ASN A 494 -17.25 7.92 -5.35
CA ASN A 494 -17.59 9.09 -4.54
C ASN A 494 -17.57 8.70 -3.05
N PRO A 495 -16.77 9.34 -2.19
CA PRO A 495 -16.67 8.99 -0.79
C PRO A 495 -17.95 9.27 0.01
N ASN A 496 -18.90 10.02 -0.54
CA ASN A 496 -20.09 10.48 0.17
C ASN A 496 -21.32 9.59 0.00
N THR A 497 -21.44 8.83 -1.10
CA THR A 497 -22.67 8.09 -1.45
C THR A 497 -23.09 7.08 -0.38
N HIS A 498 -22.13 6.41 0.22
CA HIS A 498 -22.34 5.37 1.24
C HIS A 498 -21.52 5.63 2.52
N ARG A 499 -21.16 6.90 2.79
CA ARG A 499 -20.37 7.26 3.97
C ARG A 499 -21.10 6.88 5.27
N TYR A 500 -20.35 6.80 6.35
CA TYR A 500 -20.93 6.56 7.67
C TYR A 500 -21.96 7.67 7.99
N PRO A 501 -23.16 7.33 8.46
CA PRO A 501 -24.30 8.28 8.52
C PRO A 501 -24.04 9.58 9.27
N SER A 502 -23.21 9.55 10.32
CA SER A 502 -22.88 10.75 11.13
C SER A 502 -21.64 11.49 10.63
N SER A 503 -20.95 10.99 9.60
CA SER A 503 -19.77 11.68 9.06
C SER A 503 -20.17 12.87 8.17
N PRO A 504 -19.40 13.96 8.16
CA PRO A 504 -19.67 15.11 7.30
C PRO A 504 -19.52 14.76 5.82
N GLU A 505 -20.08 15.61 4.96
CA GLU A 505 -19.84 15.53 3.53
C GLU A 505 -18.39 15.91 3.22
N TRP A 506 -17.72 15.09 2.42
CA TRP A 506 -16.36 15.36 1.96
C TRP A 506 -16.42 16.11 0.64
N GLY A 507 -16.10 17.40 0.68
CA GLY A 507 -16.12 18.28 -0.51
C GLY A 507 -15.05 17.93 -1.53
N ILE A 508 -15.37 18.12 -2.81
CA ILE A 508 -14.41 17.97 -3.91
C ILE A 508 -13.36 19.09 -3.82
N TRP A 509 -12.09 18.74 -3.98
CA TRP A 509 -11.00 19.72 -4.05
C TRP A 509 -11.19 20.69 -5.21
N GLY A 510 -10.95 21.99 -4.94
CA GLY A 510 -11.12 23.04 -5.94
C GLY A 510 -12.56 23.48 -6.19
N SER A 511 -13.55 22.90 -5.49
CA SER A 511 -14.94 23.38 -5.56
C SER A 511 -15.20 24.51 -4.56
N GLY A 512 -16.12 25.43 -4.89
CA GLY A 512 -16.50 26.53 -4.01
C GLY A 512 -15.57 27.75 -4.09
N ASN A 513 -15.62 28.60 -3.06
CA ASN A 513 -14.90 29.88 -3.00
C ASN A 513 -13.42 29.76 -2.61
N ASP A 514 -12.97 28.60 -2.12
CA ASP A 514 -11.57 28.32 -1.78
C ASP A 514 -11.13 27.02 -2.44
N ALA A 515 -10.12 27.12 -3.30
CA ALA A 515 -9.58 25.98 -4.08
C ALA A 515 -8.81 24.94 -3.23
N TYR A 516 -8.60 25.20 -1.94
CA TYR A 516 -7.75 24.39 -1.06
C TYR A 516 -8.53 23.75 0.09
N HIS A 517 -9.78 23.37 -0.15
CA HIS A 517 -10.60 22.66 0.83
C HIS A 517 -10.31 21.16 0.85
N ARG A 518 -10.10 20.61 2.04
CA ARG A 518 -9.96 19.16 2.29
C ARG A 518 -10.71 18.76 3.53
N ILE A 519 -10.96 17.45 3.69
CA ILE A 519 -11.51 16.96 4.94
C ILE A 519 -10.40 16.83 5.99
N PHE A 520 -10.63 17.41 7.16
CA PHE A 520 -9.85 17.21 8.37
C PHE A 520 -10.48 16.08 9.17
N ILE A 521 -9.74 15.00 9.37
CA ILE A 521 -10.21 13.78 10.01
C ILE A 521 -9.61 13.66 11.40
N ARG A 522 -10.43 13.82 12.40
CA ARG A 522 -10.08 13.67 13.81
C ARG A 522 -11.24 13.06 14.57
N THR A 523 -10.96 12.22 15.55
CA THR A 523 -11.99 11.64 16.41
C THR A 523 -12.85 12.73 17.04
N ASN A 524 -14.16 12.64 16.86
CA ASN A 524 -15.18 13.60 17.31
C ASN A 524 -15.06 15.05 16.78
N ASP A 525 -14.15 15.32 15.82
CA ASP A 525 -13.97 16.65 15.20
C ASP A 525 -13.63 16.55 13.71
N THR A 526 -14.29 15.62 13.00
CA THR A 526 -14.15 15.50 11.54
C THR A 526 -14.97 16.59 10.85
N LYS A 527 -14.32 17.38 9.97
CA LYS A 527 -14.94 18.54 9.29
C LYS A 527 -14.16 18.94 8.05
N MET A 528 -14.75 19.80 7.21
CA MET A 528 -13.98 20.44 6.15
C MET A 528 -13.04 21.50 6.73
N GLU A 529 -11.81 21.58 6.23
CA GLU A 529 -10.84 22.64 6.54
C GLU A 529 -10.27 23.25 5.25
N THR A 530 -9.68 24.43 5.39
CA THR A 530 -8.87 25.05 4.34
C THR A 530 -7.38 24.90 4.68
N VAL A 531 -6.57 24.45 3.73
CA VAL A 531 -5.10 24.40 3.89
C VAL A 531 -4.60 25.82 4.20
N SER A 532 -3.89 25.98 5.31
CA SER A 532 -3.44 27.28 5.77
C SER A 532 -2.55 27.99 4.74
N ARG A 533 -2.66 29.34 4.65
CA ARG A 533 -1.83 30.13 3.75
C ARG A 533 -0.33 29.91 3.97
N ALA A 534 0.07 29.69 5.22
CA ALA A 534 1.47 29.43 5.55
C ALA A 534 1.95 28.09 4.97
N GLN A 535 1.13 27.02 5.04
CA GLN A 535 1.45 25.73 4.43
C GLN A 535 1.47 25.83 2.90
N ARG A 536 0.49 26.50 2.30
CA ARG A 536 0.46 26.72 0.84
C ARG A 536 1.75 27.37 0.33
N LYS A 537 2.24 28.44 1.01
CA LYS A 537 3.50 29.10 0.65
C LYS A 537 4.72 28.20 0.77
N ARG A 538 4.77 27.34 1.79
CA ARG A 538 5.87 26.37 1.90
C ARG A 538 5.79 25.32 0.79
N CYS A 539 4.59 24.79 0.52
CA CYS A 539 4.37 23.83 -0.57
C CYS A 539 4.69 24.43 -1.94
N GLU A 540 4.32 25.69 -2.20
CA GLU A 540 4.69 26.39 -3.43
C GLU A 540 6.20 26.38 -3.66
N TYR A 541 6.99 26.69 -2.63
CA TYR A 541 8.44 26.63 -2.73
C TYR A 541 8.94 25.19 -2.93
N LEU A 542 8.49 24.24 -2.13
CA LEU A 542 8.97 22.85 -2.19
C LEU A 542 8.68 22.22 -3.56
N LEU A 543 7.51 22.48 -4.11
CA LEU A 543 7.12 22.02 -5.45
C LEU A 543 7.94 22.69 -6.56
N SER A 544 8.32 23.96 -6.38
CA SER A 544 9.15 24.69 -7.37
C SER A 544 10.56 24.08 -7.53
N ILE A 545 11.03 23.35 -6.53
CA ILE A 545 12.32 22.64 -6.57
C ILE A 545 12.15 21.12 -6.78
N GLY A 546 10.93 20.63 -6.93
CA GLY A 546 10.64 19.19 -7.00
C GLY A 546 11.35 18.49 -8.17
N GLU A 547 11.40 19.09 -9.34
CA GLU A 547 12.15 18.56 -10.49
C GLU A 547 13.66 18.53 -10.23
N ASP A 548 14.23 19.55 -9.57
CA ASP A 548 15.64 19.55 -9.16
C ASP A 548 15.93 18.41 -8.18
N LEU A 549 14.95 18.07 -7.33
CA LEU A 549 15.03 16.96 -6.37
C LEU A 549 14.65 15.61 -6.98
N ARG A 550 14.34 15.57 -8.28
CA ARG A 550 13.98 14.36 -9.04
C ARG A 550 12.70 13.68 -8.55
N GLN A 551 11.66 14.46 -8.27
CA GLN A 551 10.35 13.98 -7.80
C GLN A 551 9.30 13.82 -8.92
#